data_767689a1161afb9498578c7054d12c00
#
_entry.id   767689a1161afb9498578c7054d12c00
#
_cell.length_a   1.000
_cell.length_b   1.000
_cell.length_c   1.000
_cell.angle_alpha   90.00
_cell.angle_beta   90.00
_cell.angle_gamma   90.00
#
_symmetry.space_group_name_H-M   'P 1'
#
loop_
_entity.id
_entity.type
_entity.pdbx_description
1 polymer ?
#
loop_
_entity_poly.entity_id
_entity_poly.type
_entity_poly.pdbx_seq_one_letter_code
_entity_poly.pdbx_strand_id
1 'polypeptide(L)' 'MAPDQIIGGRCPGCEFVYDVRIGVPREGFPAGTPWAEVPDAWTCPDCGVREKVDFVPLGRADTQ' A
#
# COMPACT_ATOMS: atom_id res chain seq x y z
N MET A 1 7.57 -9.84 -11.81
CA MET A 1 7.53 -8.37 -11.73
C MET A 1 8.52 -7.88 -10.68
N ALA A 2 9.29 -6.88 -11.00
CA ALA A 2 10.27 -6.38 -10.05
C ALA A 2 9.58 -5.60 -8.93
N PRO A 3 10.07 -5.73 -7.67
CA PRO A 3 9.44 -5.03 -6.56
C PRO A 3 9.40 -3.52 -6.71
N ASP A 4 10.38 -2.95 -7.41
CA ASP A 4 10.44 -1.50 -7.60
C ASP A 4 9.38 -0.98 -8.55
N GLN A 5 8.64 -1.88 -9.21
CA GLN A 5 7.53 -1.48 -10.06
C GLN A 5 6.21 -1.40 -9.30
N ILE A 6 6.20 -1.82 -8.05
CA ILE A 6 4.99 -1.75 -7.23
C ILE A 6 4.97 -0.40 -6.53
N ILE A 7 3.98 0.43 -6.87
CA ILE A 7 3.90 1.79 -6.38
C ILE A 7 2.93 1.93 -5.20
N GLY A 8 2.35 0.82 -4.74
CA GLY A 8 1.47 0.88 -3.58
C GLY A 8 0.53 -0.31 -3.56
N GLY A 9 -0.60 -0.13 -2.88
CA GLY A 9 -1.61 -1.15 -2.79
C GLY A 9 -2.97 -0.54 -2.51
N ARG A 10 -4.02 -1.26 -2.91
CA ARG A 10 -5.39 -0.82 -2.70
C ARG A 10 -6.11 -1.80 -1.79
N CYS A 11 -6.79 -1.26 -0.77
CA CYS A 11 -7.59 -2.07 0.12
C CYS A 11 -8.83 -2.59 -0.63
N PRO A 12 -9.05 -3.90 -0.66
CA PRO A 12 -10.18 -4.45 -1.41
C PRO A 12 -11.53 -4.18 -0.73
N GLY A 13 -11.50 -3.76 0.53
CA GLY A 13 -12.76 -3.57 1.26
C GLY A 13 -13.26 -2.15 1.28
N CYS A 14 -12.36 -1.16 1.31
CA CYS A 14 -12.78 0.24 1.47
C CYS A 14 -12.16 1.18 0.44
N GLU A 15 -11.38 0.64 -0.48
CA GLU A 15 -10.75 1.40 -1.56
C GLU A 15 -9.69 2.40 -1.09
N PHE A 16 -9.20 2.26 0.13
CA PHE A 16 -8.05 3.04 0.57
C PHE A 16 -6.85 2.67 -0.30
N VAL A 17 -6.09 3.68 -0.71
CA VAL A 17 -4.93 3.47 -1.56
C VAL A 17 -3.68 3.94 -0.84
N TYR A 18 -2.70 3.03 -0.72
CA TYR A 18 -1.36 3.39 -0.29
C TYR A 18 -0.56 3.73 -1.54
N ASP A 19 -0.01 4.94 -1.58
CA ASP A 19 0.83 5.38 -2.70
C ASP A 19 2.22 5.64 -2.14
N VAL A 20 3.23 4.94 -2.69
CA VAL A 20 4.60 5.07 -2.21
C VAL A 20 5.06 6.53 -2.24
N ARG A 21 4.62 7.31 -3.22
CA ARG A 21 5.06 8.68 -3.34
C ARG A 21 4.51 9.57 -2.24
N ILE A 22 3.41 9.17 -1.64
CA ILE A 22 2.75 9.95 -0.59
C ILE A 22 3.03 9.36 0.78
N GLY A 23 3.05 8.02 0.85
CA GLY A 23 3.20 7.33 2.11
C GLY A 23 1.99 7.50 3.02
N VAL A 24 2.15 7.09 4.26
CA VAL A 24 1.19 7.32 5.32
C VAL A 24 1.99 7.72 6.56
N PRO A 25 2.41 8.97 6.64
CA PRO A 25 3.34 9.38 7.72
C PRO A 25 2.83 9.11 9.12
N ARG A 26 1.52 9.26 9.34
CA ARG A 26 0.96 9.01 10.66
C ARG A 26 1.08 7.56 11.08
N GLU A 27 1.25 6.66 10.13
CA GLU A 27 1.41 5.23 10.39
C GLU A 27 2.88 4.84 10.46
N GLY A 28 3.79 5.79 10.32
CA GLY A 28 5.20 5.51 10.34
C GLY A 28 5.81 5.25 8.98
N PHE A 29 5.07 5.52 7.91
CA PHE A 29 5.53 5.29 6.55
C PHE A 29 5.61 6.62 5.80
N PRO A 30 6.73 7.34 5.91
CA PRO A 30 6.85 8.63 5.21
C PRO A 30 6.87 8.42 3.69
N ALA A 31 6.67 9.51 2.97
CA ALA A 31 6.73 9.49 1.51
C ALA A 31 8.02 8.82 1.07
N GLY A 32 7.92 7.93 0.10
CA GLY A 32 9.06 7.18 -0.40
C GLY A 32 9.25 5.82 0.24
N THR A 33 8.42 5.45 1.24
CA THR A 33 8.52 4.14 1.86
C THR A 33 8.04 3.08 0.87
N PRO A 34 8.91 2.13 0.48
CA PRO A 34 8.52 1.10 -0.47
C PRO A 34 7.40 0.23 0.07
N TRP A 35 6.52 -0.21 -0.82
CA TRP A 35 5.43 -1.10 -0.42
C TRP A 35 5.95 -2.36 0.26
N ALA A 36 7.11 -2.87 -0.20
CA ALA A 36 7.67 -4.09 0.36
C ALA A 36 8.10 -3.93 1.81
N GLU A 37 8.32 -2.70 2.28
CA GLU A 37 8.73 -2.46 3.66
C GLU A 37 7.55 -2.31 4.60
N VAL A 38 6.35 -2.23 4.08
CA VAL A 38 5.16 -2.18 4.93
C VAL A 38 4.92 -3.58 5.48
N PRO A 39 4.79 -3.74 6.80
CA PRO A 39 4.59 -5.07 7.39
C PRO A 39 3.33 -5.75 6.88
N ASP A 40 3.39 -7.07 6.72
CA ASP A 40 2.23 -7.83 6.24
C ASP A 40 1.03 -7.69 7.17
N ALA A 41 1.27 -7.48 8.44
CA ALA A 41 0.21 -7.38 9.43
C ALA A 41 -0.31 -5.94 9.60
N TRP A 42 0.23 -4.99 8.83
CA TRP A 42 -0.27 -3.63 8.91
C TRP A 42 -1.73 -3.59 8.47
N THR A 43 -2.54 -2.96 9.29
CA THR A 43 -3.98 -2.94 9.06
C THR A 43 -4.36 -1.64 8.36
N CYS A 44 -5.30 -1.74 7.43
CA CYS A 44 -5.81 -0.57 6.71
C CYS A 44 -6.27 0.48 7.72
N PRO A 45 -5.76 1.72 7.64
CA PRO A 45 -6.11 2.74 8.61
C PRO A 45 -7.51 3.30 8.40
N ASP A 46 -8.11 3.00 7.27
CA ASP A 46 -9.42 3.54 6.95
C ASP A 46 -10.54 2.63 7.44
N CYS A 47 -10.47 1.34 7.12
CA CYS A 47 -11.52 0.42 7.53
C CYS A 47 -11.14 -0.43 8.75
N GLY A 48 -9.85 -0.61 9.01
CA GLY A 48 -9.40 -1.38 10.15
C GLY A 48 -9.66 -2.87 10.06
N VAL A 49 -10.04 -3.38 8.88
CA VAL A 49 -10.44 -4.78 8.73
C VAL A 49 -9.42 -5.57 7.94
N ARG A 50 -8.86 -4.96 6.89
CA ARG A 50 -7.93 -5.67 6.01
C ARG A 50 -6.50 -5.38 6.39
N GLU A 51 -5.65 -6.40 6.28
CA GLU A 51 -4.22 -6.25 6.50
C GLU A 51 -3.51 -6.10 5.16
N LYS A 52 -2.25 -5.62 5.22
CA LYS A 52 -1.47 -5.39 4.01
C LYS A 52 -1.45 -6.61 3.09
N VAL A 53 -1.42 -7.80 3.67
CA VAL A 53 -1.36 -9.03 2.89
C VAL A 53 -2.60 -9.20 2.01
N ASP A 54 -3.71 -8.57 2.39
CA ASP A 54 -4.95 -8.64 1.62
C ASP A 54 -5.04 -7.55 0.54
N PHE A 55 -4.17 -6.56 0.60
CA PHE A 55 -4.21 -5.45 -0.35
C PHE A 55 -3.84 -5.94 -1.75
N VAL A 56 -4.45 -5.30 -2.76
CA VAL A 56 -4.13 -5.57 -4.15
C VAL A 56 -2.95 -4.69 -4.53
N PRO A 57 -1.79 -5.28 -4.85
CA PRO A 57 -0.63 -4.47 -5.23
C PRO A 57 -0.91 -3.67 -6.50
N LEU A 58 -0.45 -2.43 -6.51
CA LEU A 58 -0.60 -1.55 -7.67
C LEU A 58 0.77 -1.36 -8.31
N GLY A 59 0.89 -1.77 -9.55
CA GLY A 59 2.11 -1.59 -10.31
C GLY A 59 1.97 -0.47 -11.30
N ARG A 60 3.08 -0.04 -11.86
CA ARG A 60 3.06 1.00 -12.88
C ARG A 60 2.22 0.58 -14.07
N ALA A 61 2.26 -0.68 -14.41
CA ALA A 61 1.55 -1.19 -15.57
C ALA A 61 0.04 -1.19 -15.34
N ASP A 62 -0.40 -1.06 -14.09
CA ASP A 62 -1.81 -1.13 -13.74
C ASP A 62 -2.46 0.25 -13.70
N THR A 63 -1.77 1.27 -14.11
CA THR A 63 -2.26 2.64 -13.98
C THR A 63 -3.00 3.12 -15.22
N GLN A 64 -3.35 2.26 -16.09
CA GLN A 64 -4.13 2.66 -17.26
C GLN A 64 -5.51 3.13 -16.88
#